data_8c825a560632d78cfeb766798d1066bb
#
_entry.id   8c825a560632d78cfeb766798d1066bb
#
_cell.length_a   1.000
_cell.length_b   1.000
_cell.length_c   1.000
_cell.angle_alpha   90.00
_cell.angle_beta   90.00
_cell.angle_gamma   90.00
#
_symmetry.space_group_name_H-M   'P 1'
#
loop_
_entity.id
_entity.type
_entity.pdbx_description
1 polymer ?
#
loop_
_entity_poly.entity_id
_entity_poly.type
_entity_poly.pdbx_seq_one_letter_code
_entity_poly.pdbx_strand_id
1 'polypeptide(L)'
;GFMIRPSTIISTVGEVMTPALLVLLLVVGITVFVSPLSDIVAPSQAYAENSALTTGLISGYQTMDVLAAIAFGGIVARALSAKNVTNPQKIVKYTISAGFVSVILLGCLYFALFYLGATSDAVAQGATNGGQIFSRYVNSLFGTAGTWIMAGIITLASLTTLVGVTSACGDYFSKFSTRFSYPFWIVFFTAMTTIISQYGLTKLLRVTIPALLLIYPMAIMLVVLQLVRNKLPFIRLSYYTTIFVTVCFSLIDSLKNLDMLPEGLHQIMTHFPLYLQGLAWLVPALCTLVLSMIFGKTISK
;
A
#
# COMPACT_ATOMS: atom_id res chain seq x y z
N GLY A 1 -14.40 -12.82 -16.73
CA GLY A 1 -15.03 -12.18 -17.90
C GLY A 1 -14.69 -10.70 -18.02
N PHE A 2 -14.85 -9.89 -16.96
CA PHE A 2 -14.68 -8.41 -17.02
C PHE A 2 -13.28 -7.94 -17.40
N MET A 3 -12.23 -8.60 -16.93
CA MET A 3 -10.82 -8.19 -17.15
C MET A 3 -10.30 -8.40 -18.56
N ILE A 4 -10.97 -9.22 -19.39
CA ILE A 4 -10.53 -9.53 -20.76
C ILE A 4 -10.82 -8.35 -21.72
N ARG A 5 -11.79 -7.50 -21.38
CA ARG A 5 -12.17 -6.31 -22.16
C ARG A 5 -11.82 -5.04 -21.40
N PRO A 6 -10.68 -4.38 -21.67
CA PRO A 6 -10.22 -3.22 -20.93
C PRO A 6 -11.21 -2.04 -20.88
N SER A 7 -12.02 -1.87 -21.90
CA SER A 7 -13.00 -0.78 -21.98
C SER A 7 -14.15 -0.88 -20.96
N THR A 8 -14.52 -2.11 -20.55
CA THR A 8 -15.59 -2.34 -19.57
C THR A 8 -15.11 -2.28 -18.12
N ILE A 9 -13.80 -2.35 -17.88
CA ILE A 9 -13.23 -2.32 -16.54
C ILE A 9 -13.51 -0.98 -15.87
N ILE A 10 -13.21 0.12 -16.56
CA ILE A 10 -13.30 1.48 -16.01
C ILE A 10 -14.76 1.82 -15.66
N SER A 11 -15.71 1.50 -16.54
CA SER A 11 -17.13 1.77 -16.28
C SER A 11 -17.67 0.90 -15.16
N THR A 12 -17.47 -0.40 -15.17
CA THR A 12 -18.01 -1.31 -14.14
C THR A 12 -17.41 -1.07 -12.78
N VAL A 13 -16.09 -0.93 -12.68
CA VAL A 13 -15.41 -0.71 -11.40
C VAL A 13 -15.67 0.71 -10.88
N GLY A 14 -15.53 1.73 -11.73
CA GLY A 14 -15.65 3.12 -11.31
C GLY A 14 -17.09 3.59 -11.10
N GLU A 15 -18.03 3.15 -11.95
CA GLU A 15 -19.40 3.69 -11.95
C GLU A 15 -20.36 2.88 -11.08
N VAL A 16 -20.07 1.62 -10.78
CA VAL A 16 -20.96 0.74 -10.01
C VAL A 16 -20.29 0.21 -8.75
N MET A 17 -19.16 -0.49 -8.86
CA MET A 17 -18.59 -1.21 -7.73
C MET A 17 -18.00 -0.25 -6.68
N THR A 18 -17.31 0.80 -7.10
CA THR A 18 -16.68 1.76 -6.18
C THR A 18 -17.72 2.57 -5.39
N PRO A 19 -18.76 3.17 -6.00
CA PRO A 19 -19.81 3.83 -5.25
C PRO A 19 -20.55 2.91 -4.28
N ALA A 20 -20.86 1.67 -4.69
CA ALA A 20 -21.52 0.70 -3.82
C ALA A 20 -20.65 0.36 -2.60
N LEU A 21 -19.32 0.14 -2.81
CA LEU A 21 -18.38 -0.09 -1.73
C LEU A 21 -18.29 1.10 -0.79
N LEU A 22 -18.19 2.33 -1.34
CA LEU A 22 -18.12 3.55 -0.53
C LEU A 22 -19.36 3.74 0.33
N VAL A 23 -20.56 3.46 -0.19
CA VAL A 23 -21.80 3.53 0.60
C VAL A 23 -21.75 2.55 1.76
N LEU A 24 -21.37 1.29 1.53
CA LEU A 24 -21.26 0.29 2.59
C LEU A 24 -20.25 0.70 3.67
N LEU A 25 -19.08 1.20 3.25
CA LEU A 25 -18.05 1.66 4.18
C LEU A 25 -18.48 2.92 4.96
N LEU A 26 -19.22 3.83 4.34
CA LEU A 26 -19.78 5.01 5.01
C LEU A 26 -20.81 4.61 6.06
N VAL A 27 -21.71 3.67 5.73
CA VAL A 27 -22.70 3.16 6.68
C VAL A 27 -22.01 2.56 7.91
N VAL A 28 -21.01 1.69 7.71
CA VAL A 28 -20.26 1.11 8.81
C VAL A 28 -19.49 2.18 9.58
N GLY A 29 -18.75 3.06 8.88
CA GLY A 29 -17.97 4.12 9.51
C GLY A 29 -18.81 5.04 10.37
N ILE A 30 -19.93 5.54 9.87
CA ILE A 30 -20.84 6.40 10.64
C ILE A 30 -21.39 5.65 11.86
N THR A 31 -21.79 4.38 11.71
CA THR A 31 -22.35 3.61 12.83
C THR A 31 -21.30 3.37 13.91
N VAL A 32 -20.03 3.11 13.54
CA VAL A 32 -18.93 2.97 14.49
C VAL A 32 -18.73 4.24 15.35
N PHE A 33 -18.85 5.43 14.74
CA PHE A 33 -18.74 6.69 15.49
C PHE A 33 -19.96 6.98 16.37
N VAL A 34 -21.16 6.64 15.92
CA VAL A 34 -22.40 6.91 16.65
C VAL A 34 -22.61 5.92 17.80
N SER A 35 -22.21 4.67 17.60
CA SER A 35 -22.45 3.56 18.55
C SER A 35 -21.21 2.68 18.68
N PRO A 36 -20.12 3.17 19.31
CA PRO A 36 -18.94 2.36 19.56
C PRO A 36 -19.27 1.20 20.51
N LEU A 37 -18.62 0.04 20.29
CA LEU A 37 -18.87 -1.17 21.10
C LEU A 37 -18.24 -1.11 22.50
N SER A 38 -17.18 -0.35 22.68
CA SER A 38 -16.49 -0.12 23.95
C SER A 38 -15.88 1.25 24.01
N ASP A 39 -15.47 1.68 25.20
CA ASP A 39 -14.61 2.86 25.36
C ASP A 39 -13.24 2.62 24.74
N ILE A 40 -12.53 3.70 24.46
CA ILE A 40 -11.16 3.64 23.95
C ILE A 40 -10.27 3.06 25.04
N VAL A 41 -9.65 1.92 24.74
CA VAL A 41 -8.72 1.26 25.67
C VAL A 41 -7.30 1.80 25.53
N ALA A 42 -6.45 1.52 26.55
CA ALA A 42 -5.04 1.87 26.51
C ALA A 42 -4.34 1.32 25.26
N PRO A 43 -3.34 2.05 24.71
CA PRO A 43 -2.63 1.61 23.52
C PRO A 43 -1.94 0.25 23.78
N SER A 44 -1.86 -0.56 22.73
CA SER A 44 -1.13 -1.83 22.82
C SER A 44 0.35 -1.59 23.15
N GLN A 45 1.00 -2.58 23.75
CA GLN A 45 2.39 -2.51 24.20
C GLN A 45 3.35 -2.01 23.10
N ALA A 46 3.12 -2.40 21.85
CA ALA A 46 3.91 -1.95 20.70
C ALA A 46 3.89 -0.42 20.50
N TYR A 47 2.79 0.24 20.84
CA TYR A 47 2.65 1.70 20.75
C TYR A 47 3.04 2.41 22.04
N ALA A 48 2.99 1.73 23.19
CA ALA A 48 3.37 2.29 24.49
C ALA A 48 4.90 2.31 24.68
N GLU A 49 5.60 1.25 24.25
CA GLU A 49 7.06 1.10 24.40
C GLU A 49 7.86 1.79 23.29
N ASN A 50 7.30 1.90 22.08
CA ASN A 50 7.93 2.54 20.94
C ASN A 50 7.28 3.91 20.66
N SER A 51 7.97 4.74 19.88
CA SER A 51 7.34 5.97 19.37
C SER A 51 6.11 5.61 18.54
N ALA A 52 4.93 6.07 18.97
CA ALA A 52 3.67 5.83 18.27
C ALA A 52 3.74 6.27 16.78
N LEU A 53 4.52 7.33 16.50
CA LEU A 53 4.73 7.84 15.15
C LEU A 53 5.45 6.80 14.26
N THR A 54 6.56 6.24 14.73
CA THR A 54 7.34 5.26 13.93
C THR A 54 6.57 3.97 13.74
N THR A 55 5.88 3.48 14.77
CA THR A 55 5.02 2.30 14.68
C THR A 55 3.87 2.52 13.68
N GLY A 56 3.24 3.70 13.72
CA GLY A 56 2.21 4.08 12.77
C GLY A 56 2.72 4.19 11.33
N LEU A 57 3.91 4.76 11.10
CA LEU A 57 4.54 4.83 9.77
C LEU A 57 4.80 3.44 9.19
N ILE A 58 5.33 2.52 9.99
CA ILE A 58 5.59 1.14 9.55
C ILE A 58 4.29 0.40 9.27
N SER A 59 3.28 0.58 10.12
CA SER A 59 1.94 0.03 9.87
C SER A 59 1.34 0.59 8.56
N GLY A 60 1.62 1.86 8.25
CA GLY A 60 1.26 2.48 6.98
C GLY A 60 1.90 1.80 5.75
N TYR A 61 3.10 1.24 5.87
CA TYR A 61 3.69 0.46 4.76
C TYR A 61 2.86 -0.79 4.44
N GLN A 62 2.27 -1.42 5.45
CA GLN A 62 1.50 -2.64 5.27
C GLN A 62 0.19 -2.44 4.52
N THR A 63 -0.27 -1.18 4.37
CA THR A 63 -1.48 -0.85 3.60
C THR A 63 -1.29 -0.96 2.08
N MET A 64 -0.07 -1.00 1.58
CA MET A 64 0.29 -1.13 0.16
C MET A 64 -0.14 0.05 -0.74
N ASP A 65 -0.60 1.15 -0.18
CA ASP A 65 -1.20 2.27 -0.93
C ASP A 65 -0.20 2.96 -1.86
N VAL A 66 1.06 3.13 -1.43
CA VAL A 66 2.10 3.77 -2.28
C VAL A 66 2.39 2.91 -3.50
N LEU A 67 2.50 1.58 -3.34
CA LEU A 67 2.72 0.65 -4.44
C LEU A 67 1.52 0.65 -5.40
N ALA A 68 0.31 0.65 -4.83
CA ALA A 68 -0.93 0.76 -5.60
C ALA A 68 -1.01 2.10 -6.37
N ALA A 69 -0.66 3.22 -5.73
CA ALA A 69 -0.66 4.53 -6.37
C ALA A 69 0.31 4.60 -7.57
N ILE A 70 1.50 4.03 -7.44
CA ILE A 70 2.47 3.93 -8.55
C ILE A 70 1.89 3.09 -9.70
N ALA A 71 1.29 1.94 -9.39
CA ALA A 71 0.70 1.05 -10.39
C ALA A 71 -0.52 1.69 -11.09
N PHE A 72 -1.41 2.33 -10.33
CA PHE A 72 -2.66 2.88 -10.85
C PHE A 72 -2.52 4.26 -11.51
N GLY A 73 -1.50 5.04 -11.16
CA GLY A 73 -1.26 6.34 -11.77
C GLY A 73 -1.22 6.30 -13.31
N GLY A 74 -0.59 5.26 -13.88
CA GLY A 74 -0.57 5.02 -15.31
C GLY A 74 -1.96 4.66 -15.89
N ILE A 75 -2.80 3.96 -15.13
CA ILE A 75 -4.18 3.62 -15.55
C ILE A 75 -5.04 4.87 -15.60
N VAL A 76 -4.95 5.73 -14.58
CA VAL A 76 -5.69 7.01 -14.52
C VAL A 76 -5.30 7.90 -15.70
N ALA A 77 -4.00 8.05 -15.98
CA ALA A 77 -3.53 8.85 -17.12
C ALA A 77 -4.09 8.33 -18.46
N ARG A 78 -4.11 7.01 -18.66
CA ARG A 78 -4.70 6.39 -19.87
C ARG A 78 -6.21 6.57 -19.94
N ALA A 79 -6.92 6.47 -18.83
CA ALA A 79 -8.36 6.69 -18.76
C ALA A 79 -8.72 8.13 -19.17
N LEU A 80 -7.94 9.13 -18.76
CA LEU A 80 -8.09 10.52 -19.16
C LEU A 80 -7.86 10.69 -20.66
N SER A 81 -6.82 10.06 -21.21
CA SER A 81 -6.53 10.09 -22.65
C SER A 81 -7.65 9.45 -23.48
N ALA A 82 -8.24 8.35 -22.99
CA ALA A 82 -9.38 7.71 -23.63
C ALA A 82 -10.66 8.58 -23.62
N LYS A 83 -10.77 9.53 -22.70
CA LYS A 83 -11.83 10.56 -22.65
C LYS A 83 -11.48 11.82 -23.46
N ASN A 84 -10.59 11.73 -24.44
CA ASN A 84 -10.14 12.80 -25.32
C ASN A 84 -9.42 13.95 -24.61
N VAL A 85 -8.86 13.74 -23.43
CA VAL A 85 -7.96 14.70 -22.79
C VAL A 85 -6.56 14.49 -23.36
N THR A 86 -6.20 15.25 -24.42
CA THR A 86 -4.92 15.08 -25.13
C THR A 86 -3.80 15.98 -24.62
N ASN A 87 -4.14 17.05 -23.90
CA ASN A 87 -3.15 17.99 -23.36
C ASN A 87 -2.41 17.38 -22.15
N PRO A 88 -1.06 17.18 -22.22
CA PRO A 88 -0.29 16.57 -21.14
C PRO A 88 -0.41 17.32 -19.82
N GLN A 89 -0.45 18.64 -19.83
CA GLN A 89 -0.58 19.45 -18.61
C GLN A 89 -1.94 19.24 -17.92
N LYS A 90 -3.02 19.10 -18.71
CA LYS A 90 -4.36 18.80 -18.18
C LYS A 90 -4.41 17.39 -17.62
N ILE A 91 -3.78 16.40 -18.27
CA ILE A 91 -3.69 15.02 -17.76
C ILE A 91 -3.00 15.02 -16.38
N VAL A 92 -1.84 15.67 -16.26
CA VAL A 92 -1.11 15.79 -14.99
C VAL A 92 -1.98 16.47 -13.93
N LYS A 93 -2.58 17.60 -14.24
CA LYS A 93 -3.45 18.35 -13.30
C LYS A 93 -4.61 17.49 -12.80
N TYR A 94 -5.32 16.81 -13.69
CA TYR A 94 -6.45 15.97 -13.30
C TYR A 94 -6.02 14.74 -12.53
N THR A 95 -4.88 14.13 -12.87
CA THR A 95 -4.31 13.01 -12.11
C THR A 95 -3.94 13.43 -10.68
N ILE A 96 -3.30 14.60 -10.53
CA ILE A 96 -2.97 15.15 -9.19
C ILE A 96 -4.25 15.44 -8.40
N SER A 97 -5.26 16.06 -9.02
CA SER A 97 -6.54 16.36 -8.35
C SER A 97 -7.26 15.09 -7.92
N ALA A 98 -7.29 14.06 -8.77
CA ALA A 98 -7.86 12.76 -8.44
C ALA A 98 -7.09 12.09 -7.28
N GLY A 99 -5.75 12.16 -7.31
CA GLY A 99 -4.90 11.67 -6.21
C GLY A 99 -5.19 12.38 -4.90
N PHE A 100 -5.35 13.70 -4.91
CA PHE A 100 -5.67 14.47 -3.71
C PHE A 100 -7.02 14.08 -3.11
N VAL A 101 -8.05 13.94 -3.94
CA VAL A 101 -9.37 13.44 -3.50
C VAL A 101 -9.26 12.03 -2.92
N SER A 102 -8.49 11.15 -3.57
CA SER A 102 -8.26 9.79 -3.07
C SER A 102 -7.58 9.77 -1.70
N VAL A 103 -6.58 10.63 -1.47
CA VAL A 103 -5.89 10.74 -0.18
C VAL A 103 -6.85 11.18 0.94
N ILE A 104 -7.74 12.14 0.67
CA ILE A 104 -8.74 12.58 1.65
C ILE A 104 -9.70 11.43 1.97
N LEU A 105 -10.25 10.75 0.95
CA LEU A 105 -11.18 9.65 1.15
C LEU A 105 -10.55 8.48 1.90
N LEU A 106 -9.32 8.10 1.54
CA LEU A 106 -8.56 7.07 2.25
C LEU A 106 -8.25 7.48 3.68
N GLY A 107 -7.85 8.74 3.91
CA GLY A 107 -7.61 9.26 5.25
C GLY A 107 -8.85 9.17 6.15
N CYS A 108 -10.02 9.55 5.64
CA CYS A 108 -11.29 9.39 6.35
C CYS A 108 -11.59 7.91 6.66
N LEU A 109 -11.37 7.02 5.69
CA LEU A 109 -11.58 5.59 5.87
C LEU A 109 -10.63 5.01 6.93
N TYR A 110 -9.33 5.32 6.85
CA TYR A 110 -8.36 4.84 7.83
C TYR A 110 -8.64 5.39 9.22
N PHE A 111 -9.11 6.63 9.33
CA PHE A 111 -9.51 7.19 10.62
C PHE A 111 -10.71 6.44 11.21
N ALA A 112 -11.71 6.09 10.40
CA ALA A 112 -12.84 5.27 10.84
C ALA A 112 -12.42 3.86 11.27
N LEU A 113 -11.52 3.21 10.51
CA LEU A 113 -10.97 1.90 10.86
C LEU A 113 -10.08 1.94 12.11
N PHE A 114 -9.31 3.01 12.28
CA PHE A 114 -8.52 3.24 13.49
C PHE A 114 -9.43 3.37 14.73
N TYR A 115 -10.49 4.17 14.63
CA TYR A 115 -11.46 4.33 15.72
C TYR A 115 -12.19 3.01 16.03
N LEU A 116 -12.57 2.25 15.00
CA LEU A 116 -13.10 0.90 15.16
C LEU A 116 -12.12 0.00 15.93
N GLY A 117 -10.85 0.02 15.56
CA GLY A 117 -9.81 -0.75 16.24
C GLY A 117 -9.68 -0.34 17.71
N ALA A 118 -9.68 0.96 18.00
CA ALA A 118 -9.56 1.50 19.35
C ALA A 118 -10.75 1.17 20.26
N THR A 119 -11.93 0.90 19.68
CA THR A 119 -13.17 0.55 20.39
C THR A 119 -13.57 -0.92 20.21
N SER A 120 -12.63 -1.80 19.86
CA SER A 120 -12.91 -3.20 19.52
C SER A 120 -12.66 -4.21 20.64
N ASP A 121 -12.30 -3.77 21.85
CA ASP A 121 -11.87 -4.66 22.95
C ASP A 121 -12.85 -5.80 23.20
N ALA A 122 -14.14 -5.51 23.22
CA ALA A 122 -15.22 -6.49 23.43
C ALA A 122 -15.22 -7.64 22.40
N VAL A 123 -14.69 -7.44 21.21
CA VAL A 123 -14.74 -8.39 20.08
C VAL A 123 -13.34 -8.83 19.60
N ALA A 124 -12.28 -8.17 20.06
CA ALA A 124 -10.92 -8.43 19.60
C ALA A 124 -10.31 -9.71 20.22
N GLN A 125 -10.83 -10.19 21.36
CA GLN A 125 -10.27 -11.35 22.07
C GLN A 125 -10.25 -12.59 21.17
N GLY A 126 -9.06 -13.23 21.08
CA GLY A 126 -8.84 -14.41 20.24
C GLY A 126 -8.87 -14.17 18.73
N ALA A 127 -8.91 -12.92 18.27
CA ALA A 127 -8.76 -12.61 16.85
C ALA A 127 -7.30 -12.72 16.43
N THR A 128 -7.03 -13.34 15.29
CA THR A 128 -5.69 -13.55 14.74
C THR A 128 -5.27 -12.51 13.71
N ASN A 129 -6.20 -11.69 13.24
CA ASN A 129 -5.95 -10.63 12.28
C ASN A 129 -7.07 -9.57 12.30
N GLY A 130 -6.78 -8.39 11.74
CA GLY A 130 -7.72 -7.27 11.71
C GLY A 130 -9.02 -7.54 10.93
N GLY A 131 -8.99 -8.42 9.94
CA GLY A 131 -10.20 -8.82 9.21
C GLY A 131 -11.22 -9.54 10.08
N GLN A 132 -10.75 -10.36 11.04
CA GLN A 132 -11.63 -11.01 12.02
C GLN A 132 -12.23 -10.00 13.00
N ILE A 133 -11.44 -9.03 13.47
CA ILE A 133 -11.92 -7.96 14.36
C ILE A 133 -13.01 -7.16 13.64
N PHE A 134 -12.73 -6.73 12.41
CA PHE A 134 -13.66 -5.96 11.61
C PHE A 134 -14.99 -6.71 11.38
N SER A 135 -14.91 -7.99 11.01
CA SER A 135 -16.10 -8.83 10.80
C SER A 135 -16.93 -9.00 12.08
N ARG A 136 -16.29 -9.29 13.22
CA ARG A 136 -16.99 -9.42 14.51
C ARG A 136 -17.62 -8.11 14.94
N TYR A 137 -16.91 -6.99 14.76
CA TYR A 137 -17.41 -5.66 15.09
C TYR A 137 -18.67 -5.30 14.30
N VAL A 138 -18.63 -5.47 12.97
CA VAL A 138 -19.78 -5.21 12.11
C VAL A 138 -20.96 -6.13 12.43
N ASN A 139 -20.70 -7.42 12.73
CA ASN A 139 -21.75 -8.35 13.14
C ASN A 139 -22.35 -7.97 14.49
N SER A 140 -21.58 -7.46 15.43
CA SER A 140 -22.08 -6.98 16.73
C SER A 140 -22.97 -5.75 16.58
N LEU A 141 -22.65 -4.83 15.63
CA LEU A 141 -23.42 -3.63 15.39
C LEU A 141 -24.73 -3.90 14.63
N PHE A 142 -24.71 -4.77 13.62
CA PHE A 142 -25.81 -4.95 12.69
C PHE A 142 -26.48 -6.33 12.78
N GLY A 143 -26.05 -7.20 13.71
CA GLY A 143 -26.58 -8.55 13.83
C GLY A 143 -26.44 -9.35 12.53
N THR A 144 -27.49 -10.06 12.13
CA THR A 144 -27.51 -10.85 10.89
C THR A 144 -27.29 -10.02 9.62
N ALA A 145 -27.73 -8.76 9.58
CA ALA A 145 -27.45 -7.85 8.48
C ALA A 145 -25.95 -7.55 8.35
N GLY A 146 -25.20 -7.55 9.45
CA GLY A 146 -23.75 -7.36 9.47
C GLY A 146 -23.01 -8.38 8.62
N THR A 147 -23.45 -9.62 8.58
CA THR A 147 -22.85 -10.66 7.73
C THR A 147 -23.00 -10.32 6.24
N TRP A 148 -24.14 -9.83 5.82
CA TRP A 148 -24.37 -9.41 4.42
C TRP A 148 -23.60 -8.15 4.06
N ILE A 149 -23.54 -7.18 4.98
CA ILE A 149 -22.73 -5.95 4.81
C ILE A 149 -21.25 -6.33 4.64
N MET A 150 -20.72 -7.20 5.50
CA MET A 150 -19.33 -7.67 5.39
C MET A 150 -19.06 -8.45 4.12
N ALA A 151 -19.96 -9.36 3.73
CA ALA A 151 -19.85 -10.08 2.47
C ALA A 151 -19.81 -9.11 1.28
N GLY A 152 -20.66 -8.09 1.27
CA GLY A 152 -20.67 -7.03 0.27
C GLY A 152 -19.34 -6.24 0.23
N ILE A 153 -18.87 -5.76 1.38
CA ILE A 153 -17.62 -5.01 1.50
C ILE A 153 -16.43 -5.84 0.99
N ILE A 154 -16.27 -7.06 1.52
CA ILE A 154 -15.14 -7.94 1.15
C ILE A 154 -15.17 -8.29 -0.34
N THR A 155 -16.36 -8.63 -0.86
CA THR A 155 -16.49 -8.99 -2.27
C THR A 155 -16.19 -7.81 -3.19
N LEU A 156 -16.78 -6.64 -2.94
CA LEU A 156 -16.56 -5.45 -3.77
C LEU A 156 -15.12 -4.96 -3.66
N ALA A 157 -14.56 -4.88 -2.46
CA ALA A 157 -13.18 -4.46 -2.25
C ALA A 157 -12.19 -5.41 -2.93
N SER A 158 -12.39 -6.72 -2.78
CA SER A 158 -11.51 -7.73 -3.41
C SER A 158 -11.63 -7.71 -4.93
N LEU A 159 -12.84 -7.59 -5.48
CA LEU A 159 -13.05 -7.54 -6.93
C LEU A 159 -12.46 -6.27 -7.55
N THR A 160 -12.69 -5.10 -6.96
CA THR A 160 -12.14 -3.84 -7.47
C THR A 160 -10.62 -3.86 -7.48
N THR A 161 -10.01 -4.33 -6.38
CA THR A 161 -8.56 -4.47 -6.26
C THR A 161 -8.00 -5.49 -7.25
N LEU A 162 -8.59 -6.69 -7.33
CA LEU A 162 -8.18 -7.75 -8.24
C LEU A 162 -8.22 -7.28 -9.69
N VAL A 163 -9.31 -6.64 -10.11
CA VAL A 163 -9.45 -6.10 -11.45
C VAL A 163 -8.38 -5.04 -11.73
N GLY A 164 -8.16 -4.11 -10.82
CA GLY A 164 -7.16 -3.05 -10.97
C GLY A 164 -5.73 -3.58 -11.08
N VAL A 165 -5.31 -4.38 -10.09
CA VAL A 165 -3.92 -4.90 -10.01
C VAL A 165 -3.64 -5.88 -11.16
N THR A 166 -4.55 -6.83 -11.43
CA THR A 166 -4.36 -7.80 -12.51
C THR A 166 -4.30 -7.12 -13.88
N SER A 167 -5.13 -6.08 -14.10
CA SER A 167 -5.07 -5.32 -15.34
C SER A 167 -3.77 -4.53 -15.49
N ALA A 168 -3.28 -3.92 -14.40
CA ALA A 168 -1.99 -3.21 -14.41
C ALA A 168 -0.83 -4.17 -14.73
N CYS A 169 -0.81 -5.34 -14.09
CA CYS A 169 0.17 -6.39 -14.37
C CYS A 169 0.05 -6.90 -15.81
N GLY A 170 -1.16 -7.19 -16.27
CA GLY A 170 -1.41 -7.65 -17.65
C GLY A 170 -0.90 -6.65 -18.69
N ASP A 171 -1.16 -5.37 -18.50
CA ASP A 171 -0.67 -4.28 -19.36
C ASP A 171 0.85 -4.18 -19.36
N TYR A 172 1.49 -4.30 -18.21
CA TYR A 172 2.94 -4.23 -18.09
C TYR A 172 3.61 -5.42 -18.77
N PHE A 173 3.21 -6.63 -18.42
CA PHE A 173 3.85 -7.86 -18.93
C PHE A 173 3.56 -8.12 -20.41
N SER A 174 2.40 -7.73 -20.92
CA SER A 174 2.10 -7.85 -22.36
C SER A 174 2.97 -6.93 -23.23
N LYS A 175 3.45 -5.80 -22.68
CA LYS A 175 4.42 -4.91 -23.36
C LYS A 175 5.86 -5.38 -23.22
N PHE A 176 6.18 -6.01 -22.08
CA PHE A 176 7.52 -6.54 -21.82
C PHE A 176 7.81 -7.81 -22.62
N SER A 177 6.82 -8.68 -22.79
CA SER A 177 6.94 -9.93 -23.55
C SER A 177 6.02 -9.92 -24.77
N THR A 178 6.62 -9.88 -25.95
CA THR A 178 5.89 -9.97 -27.24
C THR A 178 5.30 -11.37 -27.51
N ARG A 179 5.72 -12.38 -26.72
CA ARG A 179 5.31 -13.79 -26.94
C ARG A 179 3.89 -14.08 -26.39
N PHE A 180 3.49 -13.39 -25.33
CA PHE A 180 2.23 -13.65 -24.65
C PHE A 180 1.31 -12.43 -24.71
N SER A 181 0.03 -12.67 -25.06
CA SER A 181 -0.97 -11.62 -25.18
C SER A 181 -1.50 -11.15 -23.81
N TYR A 182 -2.12 -9.98 -23.77
CA TYR A 182 -2.76 -9.43 -22.58
C TYR A 182 -3.74 -10.43 -21.89
N PRO A 183 -4.65 -11.13 -22.62
CA PRO A 183 -5.54 -12.11 -22.00
C PRO A 183 -4.80 -13.26 -21.31
N PHE A 184 -3.67 -13.72 -21.87
CA PHE A 184 -2.85 -14.74 -21.22
C PHE A 184 -2.37 -14.30 -19.85
N TRP A 185 -1.83 -13.07 -19.74
CA TRP A 185 -1.35 -12.55 -18.47
C TRP A 185 -2.47 -12.34 -17.46
N ILE A 186 -3.66 -11.93 -17.90
CA ILE A 186 -4.84 -11.83 -17.03
C ILE A 186 -5.20 -13.20 -16.44
N VAL A 187 -5.28 -14.24 -17.28
CA VAL A 187 -5.60 -15.59 -16.80
C VAL A 187 -4.50 -16.11 -15.86
N PHE A 188 -3.24 -15.93 -16.22
CA PHE A 188 -2.10 -16.35 -15.42
C PHE A 188 -2.12 -15.72 -14.02
N PHE A 189 -2.21 -14.38 -13.91
CA PHE A 189 -2.24 -13.70 -12.61
C PHE A 189 -3.50 -14.01 -11.80
N THR A 190 -4.64 -14.17 -12.45
CA THR A 190 -5.88 -14.56 -11.77
C THR A 190 -5.77 -15.98 -11.20
N ALA A 191 -5.27 -16.94 -11.96
CA ALA A 191 -5.05 -18.30 -11.50
C ALA A 191 -4.06 -18.34 -10.34
N MET A 192 -2.95 -17.62 -10.46
CA MET A 192 -1.93 -17.51 -9.41
C MET A 192 -2.51 -16.92 -8.12
N THR A 193 -3.27 -15.83 -8.21
CA THR A 193 -3.94 -15.22 -7.07
C THR A 193 -4.93 -16.17 -6.42
N THR A 194 -5.71 -16.91 -7.22
CA THR A 194 -6.67 -17.91 -6.72
C THR A 194 -5.98 -19.03 -5.94
N ILE A 195 -4.85 -19.55 -6.44
CA ILE A 195 -4.08 -20.59 -5.75
C ILE A 195 -3.52 -20.04 -4.43
N ILE A 196 -2.91 -18.85 -4.47
CA ILE A 196 -2.30 -18.23 -3.29
C ILE A 196 -3.35 -17.89 -2.22
N SER A 197 -4.55 -17.48 -2.61
CA SER A 197 -5.63 -17.12 -1.68
C SER A 197 -6.09 -18.28 -0.78
N GLN A 198 -5.83 -19.53 -1.17
CA GLN A 198 -6.17 -20.71 -0.36
C GLN A 198 -5.38 -20.81 0.95
N TYR A 199 -4.23 -20.13 1.05
CA TYR A 199 -3.41 -20.14 2.27
C TYR A 199 -3.99 -19.33 3.42
N GLY A 200 -4.97 -18.47 3.15
CA GLY A 200 -5.62 -17.60 4.13
C GLY A 200 -4.79 -16.37 4.52
N LEU A 201 -5.47 -15.35 5.06
CA LEU A 201 -4.90 -14.03 5.31
C LEU A 201 -3.70 -14.06 6.26
N THR A 202 -3.77 -14.81 7.36
CA THR A 202 -2.71 -14.83 8.38
C THR A 202 -1.38 -15.37 7.83
N LYS A 203 -1.42 -16.45 7.01
CA LYS A 203 -0.21 -16.99 6.38
C LYS A 203 0.33 -16.07 5.30
N LEU A 204 -0.56 -15.44 4.52
CA LEU A 204 -0.17 -14.47 3.49
C LEU A 204 0.56 -13.28 4.12
N LEU A 205 0.07 -12.73 5.22
CA LEU A 205 0.71 -11.61 5.92
C LEU A 205 2.13 -11.95 6.38
N ARG A 206 2.40 -13.18 6.84
CA ARG A 206 3.76 -13.59 7.24
C ARG A 206 4.79 -13.49 6.12
N VAL A 207 4.39 -13.73 4.88
CA VAL A 207 5.30 -13.64 3.71
C VAL A 207 5.30 -12.23 3.12
N THR A 208 4.14 -11.58 3.13
CA THR A 208 3.96 -10.28 2.49
C THR A 208 4.62 -9.16 3.30
N ILE A 209 4.56 -9.18 4.63
CA ILE A 209 5.13 -8.12 5.48
C ILE A 209 6.65 -7.96 5.25
N PRO A 210 7.48 -9.02 5.32
CA PRO A 210 8.91 -8.90 5.03
C PRO A 210 9.19 -8.41 3.61
N ALA A 211 8.43 -8.90 2.62
CA ALA A 211 8.56 -8.43 1.24
C ALA A 211 8.23 -6.94 1.10
N LEU A 212 7.23 -6.44 1.82
CA LEU A 212 6.88 -5.02 1.85
C LEU A 212 7.98 -4.18 2.51
N LEU A 213 8.55 -4.64 3.63
CA LEU A 213 9.67 -3.97 4.29
C LEU A 213 10.88 -3.81 3.37
N LEU A 214 11.07 -4.73 2.42
CA LEU A 214 12.10 -4.64 1.40
C LEU A 214 11.73 -3.67 0.26
N ILE A 215 10.51 -3.78 -0.28
CA ILE A 215 10.11 -3.09 -1.52
C ILE A 215 9.68 -1.65 -1.25
N TYR A 216 9.02 -1.37 -0.12
CA TYR A 216 8.46 -0.06 0.18
C TYR A 216 9.49 1.07 0.26
N PRO A 217 10.62 0.89 0.97
CA PRO A 217 11.68 1.89 1.00
C PRO A 217 12.20 2.25 -0.39
N MET A 218 12.37 1.25 -1.26
CA MET A 218 12.78 1.48 -2.65
C MET A 218 11.76 2.31 -3.42
N ALA A 219 10.46 1.98 -3.28
CA ALA A 219 9.39 2.71 -3.93
C ALA A 219 9.32 4.17 -3.47
N ILE A 220 9.44 4.41 -2.16
CA ILE A 220 9.47 5.77 -1.59
C ILE A 220 10.67 6.55 -2.13
N MET A 221 11.87 5.96 -2.10
CA MET A 221 13.08 6.63 -2.58
C MET A 221 13.06 6.89 -4.08
N LEU A 222 12.44 6.02 -4.89
CA LEU A 222 12.22 6.28 -6.32
C LEU A 222 11.32 7.49 -6.54
N VAL A 223 10.24 7.64 -5.76
CA VAL A 223 9.37 8.83 -5.83
C VAL A 223 10.14 10.08 -5.40
N VAL A 224 10.88 10.03 -4.29
CA VAL A 224 11.69 11.16 -3.82
C VAL A 224 12.74 11.57 -4.86
N LEU A 225 13.48 10.61 -5.43
CA LEU A 225 14.46 10.85 -6.48
C LEU A 225 13.83 11.50 -7.70
N GLN A 226 12.62 11.08 -8.09
CA GLN A 226 11.90 11.65 -9.21
C GLN A 226 11.47 13.11 -8.94
N LEU A 227 11.03 13.42 -7.72
CA LEU A 227 10.67 14.79 -7.31
C LEU A 227 11.86 15.75 -7.33
N VAL A 228 13.04 15.25 -6.93
CA VAL A 228 14.27 16.08 -6.90
C VAL A 228 15.14 15.93 -8.13
N ARG A 229 14.68 15.21 -9.16
CA ARG A 229 15.44 14.88 -10.37
C ARG A 229 16.14 16.08 -11.01
N ASN A 230 15.46 17.21 -11.08
CA ASN A 230 15.99 18.45 -11.67
C ASN A 230 17.13 19.09 -10.85
N LYS A 231 17.34 18.65 -9.60
CA LYS A 231 18.40 19.12 -8.70
C LYS A 231 19.60 18.17 -8.68
N LEU A 232 19.50 17.02 -9.36
CA LEU A 232 20.53 15.98 -9.38
C LEU A 232 21.49 16.23 -10.57
N PRO A 233 22.79 16.52 -10.34
CA PRO A 233 23.75 16.76 -11.41
C PRO A 233 24.11 15.47 -12.17
N PHE A 234 24.24 14.34 -11.47
CA PHE A 234 24.51 13.01 -12.05
C PHE A 234 23.31 12.07 -11.82
N ILE A 235 22.22 12.24 -12.59
CA ILE A 235 20.96 11.53 -12.39
C ILE A 235 21.19 10.01 -12.25
N ARG A 236 21.88 9.37 -13.19
CA ARG A 236 22.08 7.91 -13.16
C ARG A 236 22.80 7.44 -11.91
N LEU A 237 23.93 8.09 -11.57
CA LEU A 237 24.73 7.72 -10.42
C LEU A 237 23.93 7.91 -9.11
N SER A 238 23.25 9.04 -8.97
CA SER A 238 22.41 9.32 -7.79
C SER A 238 21.31 8.28 -7.59
N TYR A 239 20.64 7.86 -8.69
CA TYR A 239 19.64 6.80 -8.62
C TYR A 239 20.25 5.47 -8.19
N TYR A 240 21.35 5.03 -8.84
CA TYR A 240 21.98 3.75 -8.50
C TYR A 240 22.48 3.71 -7.06
N THR A 241 23.22 4.74 -6.61
CA THR A 241 23.80 4.76 -5.27
C THR A 241 22.72 4.82 -4.19
N THR A 242 21.73 5.71 -4.35
CA THR A 242 20.67 5.86 -3.35
C THR A 242 19.80 4.60 -3.27
N ILE A 243 19.40 4.02 -4.40
CA ILE A 243 18.58 2.79 -4.40
C ILE A 243 19.41 1.61 -3.88
N PHE A 244 20.68 1.47 -4.25
CA PHE A 244 21.53 0.39 -3.73
C PHE A 244 21.65 0.44 -2.20
N VAL A 245 21.93 1.61 -1.63
CA VAL A 245 22.00 1.77 -0.17
C VAL A 245 20.62 1.49 0.47
N THR A 246 19.55 1.99 -0.12
CA THR A 246 18.20 1.70 0.37
C THR A 246 17.91 0.20 0.40
N VAL A 247 18.24 -0.52 -0.67
CA VAL A 247 18.07 -1.99 -0.75
C VAL A 247 18.85 -2.71 0.33
N CYS A 248 20.14 -2.35 0.53
CA CYS A 248 20.97 -3.00 1.55
C CYS A 248 20.37 -2.87 2.96
N PHE A 249 19.96 -1.68 3.35
CA PHE A 249 19.36 -1.46 4.67
C PHE A 249 17.94 -2.00 4.79
N SER A 250 17.13 -1.93 3.74
CA SER A 250 15.79 -2.55 3.73
C SER A 250 15.85 -4.06 3.82
N LEU A 251 16.86 -4.68 3.22
CA LEU A 251 17.09 -6.13 3.34
C LEU A 251 17.40 -6.51 4.79
N ILE A 252 18.18 -5.69 5.52
CA ILE A 252 18.46 -5.90 6.94
C ILE A 252 17.16 -5.82 7.77
N ASP A 253 16.30 -4.81 7.53
CA ASP A 253 15.01 -4.68 8.22
C ASP A 253 14.08 -5.88 7.91
N SER A 254 14.07 -6.35 6.65
CA SER A 254 13.30 -7.53 6.25
C SER A 254 13.80 -8.81 6.91
N LEU A 255 15.12 -9.06 6.94
CA LEU A 255 15.72 -10.22 7.59
C LEU A 255 15.53 -10.21 9.10
N LYS A 256 15.58 -9.02 9.73
CA LYS A 256 15.23 -8.85 11.15
C LYS A 256 13.79 -9.28 11.42
N ASN A 257 12.85 -8.91 10.56
CA ASN A 257 11.44 -9.29 10.72
C ASN A 257 11.19 -10.80 10.54
N LEU A 258 12.07 -11.49 9.82
CA LEU A 258 12.05 -12.95 9.64
C LEU A 258 12.82 -13.71 10.71
N ASP A 259 13.42 -13.03 11.69
CA ASP A 259 14.33 -13.63 12.69
C ASP A 259 15.53 -14.37 12.05
N MET A 260 15.94 -13.94 10.84
CA MET A 260 17.04 -14.53 10.07
C MET A 260 18.32 -13.70 10.10
N LEU A 261 18.36 -12.61 10.86
CA LEU A 261 19.53 -11.73 10.91
C LEU A 261 20.60 -12.32 11.84
N PRO A 262 21.87 -12.47 11.39
CA PRO A 262 22.97 -12.92 12.24
C PRO A 262 23.18 -12.00 13.44
N GLU A 263 23.42 -12.58 14.64
CA GLU A 263 23.55 -11.82 15.90
C GLU A 263 24.64 -10.73 15.84
N GLY A 264 25.78 -11.03 15.23
CA GLY A 264 26.86 -10.05 15.08
C GLY A 264 26.44 -8.83 14.25
N LEU A 265 25.66 -9.03 13.18
CA LEU A 265 25.13 -7.94 12.38
C LEU A 265 24.02 -7.17 13.15
N HIS A 266 23.20 -7.88 13.90
CA HIS A 266 22.19 -7.27 14.77
C HIS A 266 22.83 -6.30 15.77
N GLN A 267 23.88 -6.72 16.48
CA GLN A 267 24.63 -5.89 17.44
C GLN A 267 25.21 -4.62 16.79
N ILE A 268 25.80 -4.72 15.60
CA ILE A 268 26.32 -3.56 14.87
C ILE A 268 25.17 -2.60 14.50
N MET A 269 24.08 -3.14 14.03
CA MET A 269 22.94 -2.36 13.55
C MET A 269 22.18 -1.65 14.68
N THR A 270 22.23 -2.10 15.93
CA THR A 270 21.63 -1.40 17.06
C THR A 270 22.16 0.01 17.28
N HIS A 271 23.38 0.29 16.80
CA HIS A 271 23.97 1.63 16.85
C HIS A 271 23.49 2.56 15.73
N PHE A 272 22.80 2.01 14.72
CA PHE A 272 22.25 2.82 13.62
C PHE A 272 20.94 3.50 14.03
N PRO A 273 20.76 4.78 13.64
CA PRO A 273 19.54 5.51 13.96
C PRO A 273 18.34 4.84 13.30
N LEU A 274 17.22 4.78 14.02
CA LEU A 274 15.94 4.23 13.59
C LEU A 274 15.93 2.72 13.26
N TYR A 275 17.03 2.00 13.52
CA TYR A 275 17.06 0.55 13.29
C TYR A 275 16.12 -0.22 14.20
N LEU A 276 16.07 0.13 15.49
CA LEU A 276 15.16 -0.53 16.44
C LEU A 276 13.69 -0.36 16.01
N GLN A 277 13.38 0.77 15.40
CA GLN A 277 12.06 1.11 14.88
C GLN A 277 11.74 0.51 13.49
N GLY A 278 12.67 -0.25 12.86
CA GLY A 278 12.45 -0.82 11.53
C GLY A 278 12.52 0.17 10.38
N LEU A 279 13.24 1.27 10.57
CA LEU A 279 13.47 2.34 9.59
C LEU A 279 14.97 2.56 9.35
N ALA A 280 15.79 1.50 9.44
CA ALA A 280 17.25 1.57 9.27
C ALA A 280 17.67 2.18 7.94
N TRP A 281 16.87 2.00 6.90
CA TRP A 281 17.13 2.49 5.55
C TRP A 281 17.03 4.02 5.41
N LEU A 282 16.21 4.70 6.24
CA LEU A 282 15.80 6.09 6.01
C LEU A 282 16.99 7.05 6.05
N VAL A 283 17.77 7.00 7.13
CA VAL A 283 18.91 7.93 7.30
C VAL A 283 20.01 7.68 6.27
N PRO A 284 20.52 6.45 6.03
CA PRO A 284 21.51 6.19 4.99
C PRO A 284 21.04 6.57 3.59
N ALA A 285 19.78 6.32 3.24
CA ALA A 285 19.22 6.68 1.94
C ALA A 285 19.15 8.20 1.74
N LEU A 286 18.71 8.95 2.75
CA LEU A 286 18.70 10.42 2.70
C LEU A 286 20.11 11.01 2.68
N CYS A 287 21.05 10.46 3.44
CA CYS A 287 22.45 10.88 3.41
C CYS A 287 23.07 10.70 2.01
N THR A 288 22.88 9.54 1.38
CA THR A 288 23.38 9.31 0.02
C THR A 288 22.73 10.23 -1.00
N LEU A 289 21.45 10.52 -0.88
CA LEU A 289 20.76 11.48 -1.73
C LEU A 289 21.35 12.89 -1.58
N VAL A 290 21.52 13.38 -0.36
CA VAL A 290 22.08 14.71 -0.06
C VAL A 290 23.52 14.79 -0.54
N LEU A 291 24.33 13.79 -0.27
CA LEU A 291 25.72 13.73 -0.75
C LEU A 291 25.77 13.78 -2.28
N SER A 292 24.91 13.06 -2.98
CA SER A 292 24.86 13.09 -4.44
C SER A 292 24.48 14.46 -5.00
N MET A 293 23.66 15.25 -4.27
CA MET A 293 23.32 16.63 -4.64
C MET A 293 24.48 17.59 -4.42
N ILE A 294 25.26 17.41 -3.33
CA ILE A 294 26.37 18.30 -2.97
C ILE A 294 27.57 18.03 -3.86
N PHE A 295 28.06 16.79 -3.91
CA PHE A 295 29.24 16.42 -4.69
C PHE A 295 29.05 16.66 -6.18
N GLY A 296 27.85 16.46 -6.69
CA GLY A 296 27.61 16.72 -8.10
C GLY A 296 27.69 18.21 -8.48
N LYS A 297 27.36 19.13 -7.58
CA LYS A 297 27.54 20.57 -7.81
C LYS A 297 29.02 20.98 -7.83
N THR A 298 29.87 20.26 -7.08
CA THR A 298 31.29 20.55 -6.96
C THR A 298 32.07 20.06 -8.20
N ILE A 299 31.66 18.97 -8.83
CA ILE A 299 32.32 18.39 -10.02
C ILE A 299 31.80 19.03 -11.32
N SER A 300 30.63 19.67 -11.32
CA SER A 300 30.04 20.38 -12.45
C SER A 300 30.50 21.85 -12.56
N LYS A 301 31.36 22.34 -11.68
CA LYS A 301 32.12 23.59 -11.78
C LYS A 301 33.53 23.30 -12.25
#